data_3102c136140a5be21b71420cb21f7176
#
_entry.id   3102c136140a5be21b71420cb21f7176
#
_cell.length_a   1.000
_cell.length_b   1.000
_cell.length_c   1.000
_cell.angle_alpha   90.00
_cell.angle_beta   90.00
_cell.angle_gamma   90.00
#
_symmetry.space_group_name_H-M   'P 1'
#
loop_
_entity.id
_entity.type
_entity.pdbx_description
1 polymer ?
#
loop_
_entity_poly.entity_id
_entity_poly.type
_entity_poly.pdbx_seq_one_letter_code
_entity_poly.pdbx_strand_id
1 'polypeptide(L)'
;MAARYPLVLNSTSVQELQSADTLSLTSPTLVTPVLGTPSSGTLTSCTGLPVSTGVSGLGTNVATFLATPSSANLAAALTDETGTGLAVFATSPTLTTATITSLVETKTAPAISSGTLTLNCSLGNVFAVSLNAAITTLTISNIPTTGNAFGITLAFTMDGTARAVTWPAAVKWAGGTAPTLTSTNAKVDIFVLTTWDGGTTWYAMVGGQNF
;
A
#
# COMPACT_ATOMS: atom_id res chain seq x y z
N MET A 1 -62.64 -6.56 9.60
CA MET A 1 -63.08 -5.54 8.62
C MET A 1 -63.10 -6.22 7.25
N ALA A 2 -64.16 -5.99 6.46
CA ALA A 2 -64.14 -6.47 5.07
C ALA A 2 -63.06 -5.71 4.28
N ALA A 3 -62.32 -6.39 3.44
CA ALA A 3 -61.39 -5.77 2.52
C ALA A 3 -62.15 -4.80 1.61
N ARG A 4 -61.63 -3.59 1.45
CA ARG A 4 -62.18 -2.60 0.52
C ARG A 4 -61.17 -2.46 -0.62
N TYR A 5 -61.62 -2.68 -1.84
CA TYR A 5 -60.81 -2.55 -3.04
C TYR A 5 -60.97 -1.14 -3.65
N PRO A 6 -59.94 -0.56 -4.23
CA PRO A 6 -60.07 0.72 -4.91
C PRO A 6 -61.04 0.59 -6.10
N LEU A 7 -61.84 1.63 -6.32
CA LEU A 7 -62.76 1.69 -7.46
C LEU A 7 -62.01 2.30 -8.63
N VAL A 8 -62.21 1.72 -9.81
CA VAL A 8 -61.67 2.22 -11.07
C VAL A 8 -62.84 2.46 -12.04
N LEU A 9 -62.70 3.46 -12.89
CA LEU A 9 -63.66 3.71 -13.95
C LEU A 9 -63.27 2.91 -15.20
N ASN A 10 -64.05 1.92 -15.55
CA ASN A 10 -63.86 1.14 -16.79
C ASN A 10 -64.95 1.55 -17.79
N SER A 11 -64.54 2.33 -18.79
CA SER A 11 -65.42 2.98 -19.74
C SER A 11 -66.44 3.91 -19.08
N THR A 12 -67.65 3.44 -18.80
CA THR A 12 -68.75 4.18 -18.18
C THR A 12 -69.16 3.61 -16.83
N SER A 13 -68.57 2.49 -16.38
CA SER A 13 -68.90 1.79 -15.14
C SER A 13 -67.80 1.92 -14.14
N VAL A 14 -68.17 2.21 -12.87
CA VAL A 14 -67.26 2.15 -11.73
C VAL A 14 -67.20 0.69 -11.24
N GLN A 15 -66.01 0.14 -11.22
CA GLN A 15 -65.73 -1.23 -10.83
C GLN A 15 -64.68 -1.32 -9.74
N GLU A 16 -64.72 -2.37 -8.95
CA GLU A 16 -63.59 -2.69 -8.06
C GLU A 16 -62.37 -3.22 -8.85
N LEU A 17 -61.17 -2.81 -8.49
CA LEU A 17 -59.94 -3.36 -9.08
C LEU A 17 -59.83 -4.86 -8.69
N GLN A 18 -59.79 -5.71 -9.70
CA GLN A 18 -59.70 -7.15 -9.52
C GLN A 18 -58.23 -7.59 -9.38
N SER A 19 -57.99 -8.80 -8.88
CA SER A 19 -56.63 -9.32 -8.67
C SER A 19 -55.80 -9.46 -9.97
N ALA A 20 -56.44 -9.52 -11.12
CA ALA A 20 -55.78 -9.57 -12.43
C ALA A 20 -55.56 -8.21 -13.07
N ASP A 21 -56.09 -7.15 -12.50
CA ASP A 21 -55.97 -5.79 -13.05
C ASP A 21 -54.62 -5.17 -12.69
N THR A 22 -54.11 -4.33 -13.61
CA THR A 22 -52.94 -3.54 -13.37
C THR A 22 -53.31 -2.09 -13.07
N LEU A 23 -52.92 -1.60 -11.90
CA LEU A 23 -53.05 -0.17 -11.56
C LEU A 23 -51.84 0.59 -12.02
N SER A 24 -51.98 1.41 -13.05
CA SER A 24 -50.94 2.29 -13.56
C SER A 24 -51.16 3.71 -12.99
N LEU A 25 -50.23 4.19 -12.17
CA LEU A 25 -50.30 5.51 -11.56
C LEU A 25 -49.10 6.35 -12.02
N THR A 26 -49.37 7.57 -12.46
CA THR A 26 -48.32 8.55 -12.80
C THR A 26 -48.03 9.39 -11.56
N SER A 27 -46.82 9.30 -11.04
CA SER A 27 -46.36 10.08 -9.86
C SER A 27 -47.25 9.98 -8.60
N PRO A 28 -47.62 8.76 -8.14
CA PRO A 28 -48.48 8.61 -6.98
C PRO A 28 -47.76 9.03 -5.70
N THR A 29 -48.43 9.74 -4.82
CA THR A 29 -48.00 9.93 -3.43
C THR A 29 -48.64 8.84 -2.59
N LEU A 30 -47.84 7.91 -2.05
CA LEU A 30 -48.28 6.84 -1.17
C LEU A 30 -47.84 7.14 0.26
N VAL A 31 -48.76 7.23 1.18
CA VAL A 31 -48.48 7.43 2.60
C VAL A 31 -48.42 6.06 3.29
N THR A 32 -47.25 5.73 3.87
CA THR A 32 -47.00 4.44 4.55
C THR A 32 -47.43 3.21 3.74
N PRO A 33 -46.96 3.06 2.48
CA PRO A 33 -47.39 1.93 1.65
C PRO A 33 -46.81 0.61 2.17
N VAL A 34 -47.64 -0.44 2.19
CA VAL A 34 -47.19 -1.83 2.36
C VAL A 34 -47.15 -2.46 0.96
N LEU A 35 -45.98 -2.60 0.39
CA LEU A 35 -45.81 -3.00 -1.02
C LEU A 35 -45.67 -4.53 -1.20
N GLY A 36 -45.65 -5.32 -0.12
CA GLY A 36 -45.36 -6.74 -0.24
C GLY A 36 -43.97 -7.02 -0.82
N THR A 37 -43.92 -8.01 -1.74
CA THR A 37 -42.66 -8.34 -2.44
C THR A 37 -42.75 -7.86 -3.91
N PRO A 38 -42.24 -6.67 -4.27
CA PRO A 38 -42.21 -6.22 -5.64
C PRO A 38 -41.33 -7.15 -6.49
N SER A 39 -41.76 -7.47 -7.71
CA SER A 39 -40.97 -8.27 -8.65
C SER A 39 -39.75 -7.51 -9.21
N SER A 40 -39.82 -6.19 -9.24
CA SER A 40 -38.73 -5.29 -9.64
C SER A 40 -38.97 -3.88 -9.09
N GLY A 41 -37.90 -3.11 -8.94
CA GLY A 41 -37.97 -1.71 -8.53
C GLY A 41 -36.61 -1.01 -8.68
N THR A 42 -36.64 0.30 -8.97
CA THR A 42 -35.46 1.15 -9.01
C THR A 42 -35.46 2.03 -7.77
N LEU A 43 -34.39 1.97 -6.95
CA LEU A 43 -34.26 2.67 -5.67
C LEU A 43 -33.37 3.91 -5.75
N THR A 44 -33.26 4.57 -6.91
CA THR A 44 -32.35 5.69 -7.14
C THR A 44 -32.57 6.90 -6.23
N SER A 45 -33.75 7.06 -5.68
CA SER A 45 -34.11 8.19 -4.80
C SER A 45 -34.59 7.73 -3.42
N CYS A 46 -34.31 6.49 -3.03
CA CYS A 46 -34.66 6.01 -1.69
C CYS A 46 -33.63 6.47 -0.67
N THR A 47 -34.09 7.03 0.45
CA THR A 47 -33.28 7.37 1.62
C THR A 47 -33.68 6.52 2.81
N GLY A 48 -32.75 6.27 3.74
CA GLY A 48 -33.05 5.55 4.97
C GLY A 48 -33.19 4.03 4.83
N LEU A 49 -32.67 3.42 3.73
CA LEU A 49 -32.61 1.98 3.61
C LEU A 49 -31.56 1.42 4.59
N PRO A 50 -31.93 0.70 5.67
CA PRO A 50 -30.96 0.15 6.61
C PRO A 50 -30.12 -0.92 5.92
N VAL A 51 -28.78 -0.80 5.96
CA VAL A 51 -27.87 -1.77 5.33
C VAL A 51 -28.00 -3.14 5.98
N SER A 52 -28.23 -3.20 7.30
CA SER A 52 -28.31 -4.45 8.06
C SER A 52 -29.60 -5.26 7.83
N THR A 53 -30.68 -4.62 7.43
CA THR A 53 -32.00 -5.25 7.32
C THR A 53 -32.69 -5.02 5.98
N GLY A 54 -32.30 -3.96 5.26
CA GLY A 54 -32.91 -3.59 3.98
C GLY A 54 -32.15 -4.08 2.75
N VAL A 55 -30.94 -4.59 2.90
CA VAL A 55 -30.12 -5.15 1.81
C VAL A 55 -29.85 -6.62 2.10
N SER A 56 -30.31 -7.51 1.23
CA SER A 56 -30.04 -8.95 1.31
C SER A 56 -28.90 -9.37 0.38
N GLY A 57 -28.30 -10.53 0.63
CA GLY A 57 -27.23 -11.07 -0.19
C GLY A 57 -25.84 -10.51 0.11
N LEU A 58 -25.69 -9.71 1.16
CA LEU A 58 -24.38 -9.30 1.65
C LEU A 58 -23.68 -10.48 2.33
N GLY A 59 -22.36 -10.59 2.11
CA GLY A 59 -21.52 -11.54 2.84
C GLY A 59 -21.52 -11.28 4.35
N THR A 60 -21.03 -12.25 5.12
CA THR A 60 -20.93 -12.17 6.58
C THR A 60 -20.17 -10.88 6.98
N ASN A 61 -20.71 -10.15 7.95
CA ASN A 61 -20.16 -8.91 8.52
C ASN A 61 -20.05 -7.69 7.56
N VAL A 62 -20.35 -7.84 6.26
CA VAL A 62 -20.31 -6.71 5.31
C VAL A 62 -21.30 -5.62 5.72
N ALA A 63 -22.52 -5.99 6.15
CA ALA A 63 -23.52 -5.03 6.63
C ALA A 63 -23.01 -4.24 7.86
N THR A 64 -22.32 -4.91 8.79
CA THR A 64 -21.71 -4.27 9.98
C THR A 64 -20.62 -3.29 9.59
N PHE A 65 -19.74 -3.67 8.62
CA PHE A 65 -18.72 -2.77 8.12
C PHE A 65 -19.32 -1.53 7.45
N LEU A 66 -20.35 -1.69 6.62
CA LEU A 66 -21.01 -0.56 5.95
C LEU A 66 -21.75 0.36 6.91
N ALA A 67 -22.32 -0.18 7.99
CA ALA A 67 -23.01 0.61 9.01
C ALA A 67 -22.06 1.36 9.95
N THR A 68 -20.93 0.75 10.31
CA THR A 68 -19.92 1.29 11.25
C THR A 68 -18.51 0.99 10.73
N PRO A 69 -18.00 1.77 9.73
CA PRO A 69 -16.69 1.53 9.15
C PRO A 69 -15.58 1.63 10.20
N SER A 70 -14.79 0.56 10.35
CA SER A 70 -13.59 0.50 11.18
C SER A 70 -12.65 -0.58 10.66
N SER A 71 -11.38 -0.55 11.03
CA SER A 71 -10.42 -1.59 10.66
C SER A 71 -10.83 -2.96 11.19
N ALA A 72 -11.42 -3.03 12.39
CA ALA A 72 -11.90 -4.27 12.97
C ALA A 72 -13.10 -4.84 12.20
N ASN A 73 -14.07 -3.99 11.81
CA ASN A 73 -15.23 -4.43 11.04
C ASN A 73 -14.85 -4.80 9.59
N LEU A 74 -13.84 -4.12 9.00
CA LEU A 74 -13.29 -4.50 7.71
C LEU A 74 -12.62 -5.88 7.77
N ALA A 75 -11.77 -6.10 8.76
CA ALA A 75 -11.13 -7.41 8.97
C ALA A 75 -12.17 -8.53 9.20
N ALA A 76 -13.26 -8.25 9.95
CA ALA A 76 -14.32 -9.22 10.14
C ALA A 76 -15.15 -9.51 8.88
N ALA A 77 -15.19 -8.60 7.91
CA ALA A 77 -15.91 -8.75 6.64
C ALA A 77 -15.06 -9.44 5.55
N LEU A 78 -13.74 -9.45 5.68
CA LEU A 78 -12.83 -10.23 4.85
C LEU A 78 -12.77 -11.67 5.39
N THR A 79 -12.54 -12.64 4.53
CA THR A 79 -12.52 -14.07 4.93
C THR A 79 -11.29 -14.82 4.46
N ASP A 80 -10.40 -14.14 3.74
CA ASP A 80 -9.20 -14.72 3.09
C ASP A 80 -7.90 -13.95 3.41
N GLU A 81 -7.95 -13.01 4.37
CA GLU A 81 -6.76 -12.31 4.82
C GLU A 81 -5.84 -13.20 5.68
N THR A 82 -4.54 -12.95 5.61
CA THR A 82 -3.52 -13.66 6.38
C THR A 82 -3.17 -12.91 7.67
N GLY A 83 -4.15 -12.64 8.54
CA GLY A 83 -3.91 -11.95 9.80
C GLY A 83 -5.18 -11.37 10.41
N THR A 84 -5.12 -11.04 11.69
CA THR A 84 -6.24 -10.48 12.47
C THR A 84 -6.05 -9.02 12.85
N GLY A 85 -5.07 -8.35 12.25
CA GLY A 85 -4.70 -6.96 12.57
C GLY A 85 -5.41 -5.93 11.70
N LEU A 86 -4.87 -4.71 11.71
CA LEU A 86 -5.34 -3.60 10.89
C LEU A 86 -5.05 -3.86 9.42
N ALA A 87 -5.92 -3.40 8.52
CA ALA A 87 -5.65 -3.40 7.10
C ALA A 87 -4.41 -2.54 6.78
N VAL A 88 -3.51 -3.08 5.96
CA VAL A 88 -2.28 -2.40 5.52
C VAL A 88 -2.55 -1.68 4.21
N PHE A 89 -2.37 -0.36 4.18
CA PHE A 89 -2.46 0.45 2.98
C PHE A 89 -1.08 0.64 2.34
N ALA A 90 -1.03 0.81 1.02
CA ALA A 90 0.20 0.73 0.22
C ALA A 90 1.29 1.77 0.56
N THR A 91 0.95 2.93 1.15
CA THR A 91 1.93 4.01 1.38
C THR A 91 2.43 4.02 2.81
N SER A 92 3.72 3.72 3.01
CA SER A 92 4.47 3.81 4.27
C SER A 92 3.74 3.28 5.50
N PRO A 93 3.23 2.03 5.50
CA PRO A 93 2.54 1.48 6.65
C PRO A 93 3.52 1.29 7.82
N THR A 94 3.10 1.64 9.03
CA THR A 94 3.84 1.27 10.25
C THR A 94 3.36 -0.09 10.73
N LEU A 95 4.22 -1.09 10.69
CA LEU A 95 3.95 -2.44 11.19
C LEU A 95 4.67 -2.64 12.53
N THR A 96 3.92 -2.82 13.61
CA THR A 96 4.48 -3.11 14.92
C THR A 96 4.69 -4.62 15.07
N THR A 97 5.90 -5.04 15.43
CA THR A 97 6.27 -6.46 15.63
C THR A 97 5.94 -7.37 14.44
N ALA A 98 6.22 -6.90 13.22
CA ALA A 98 6.03 -7.72 12.03
C ALA A 98 6.99 -8.92 12.01
N THR A 99 6.46 -10.13 11.79
CA THR A 99 7.26 -11.32 11.47
C THR A 99 7.29 -11.48 9.96
N ILE A 100 8.48 -11.39 9.37
CA ILE A 100 8.70 -11.50 7.92
C ILE A 100 9.53 -12.75 7.66
N THR A 101 8.93 -13.76 7.04
CA THR A 101 9.62 -15.02 6.73
C THR A 101 10.69 -14.84 5.67
N SER A 102 10.47 -13.96 4.69
CA SER A 102 11.43 -13.62 3.65
C SER A 102 11.22 -12.18 3.21
N LEU A 103 12.28 -11.37 3.27
CA LEU A 103 12.29 -10.02 2.74
C LEU A 103 13.09 -9.99 1.45
N VAL A 104 12.46 -9.57 0.36
CA VAL A 104 13.13 -9.30 -0.92
C VAL A 104 13.38 -7.80 -1.02
N GLU A 105 14.66 -7.42 -0.99
CA GLU A 105 15.06 -6.01 -1.09
C GLU A 105 15.33 -5.64 -2.55
N THR A 106 14.95 -4.41 -2.91
CA THR A 106 15.22 -3.89 -4.25
C THR A 106 16.68 -3.53 -4.38
N LYS A 107 17.37 -4.16 -5.35
CA LYS A 107 18.72 -3.80 -5.76
C LYS A 107 18.68 -2.71 -6.81
N THR A 108 19.44 -1.62 -6.62
CA THR A 108 19.64 -0.56 -7.59
C THR A 108 21.08 -0.58 -8.12
N ALA A 109 21.27 -0.09 -9.34
CA ALA A 109 22.58 -0.04 -10.00
C ALA A 109 22.84 1.40 -10.52
N PRO A 110 23.12 2.37 -9.64
CA PRO A 110 23.40 3.73 -10.06
C PRO A 110 24.73 3.81 -10.80
N ALA A 111 24.76 4.62 -11.87
CA ALA A 111 25.97 4.88 -12.63
C ALA A 111 26.79 6.02 -12.03
N ILE A 112 28.10 5.96 -12.20
CA ILE A 112 29.01 7.09 -11.91
C ILE A 112 28.98 8.05 -13.11
N SER A 113 28.62 9.31 -12.86
CA SER A 113 28.58 10.36 -13.89
C SER A 113 29.48 11.50 -13.49
N SER A 114 30.48 11.82 -14.33
CA SER A 114 31.44 12.90 -14.07
C SER A 114 32.06 12.87 -12.67
N GLY A 115 32.39 11.67 -12.18
CA GLY A 115 32.95 11.46 -10.84
C GLY A 115 31.94 11.55 -9.69
N THR A 116 30.65 11.70 -9.98
CA THR A 116 29.57 11.71 -8.97
C THR A 116 28.85 10.39 -8.94
N LEU A 117 28.65 9.85 -7.74
CA LEU A 117 27.80 8.71 -7.46
C LEU A 117 26.71 9.12 -6.44
N THR A 118 25.44 8.91 -6.77
CA THR A 118 24.32 9.15 -5.85
C THR A 118 23.65 7.83 -5.48
N LEU A 119 23.63 7.51 -4.19
CA LEU A 119 22.90 6.41 -3.60
C LEU A 119 21.56 6.96 -3.10
N ASN A 120 20.50 6.76 -3.90
CA ASN A 120 19.15 7.24 -3.55
C ASN A 120 18.40 6.17 -2.76
N CYS A 121 18.28 6.36 -1.44
CA CYS A 121 17.66 5.40 -0.53
C CYS A 121 16.14 5.25 -0.70
N SER A 122 15.48 6.14 -1.45
CA SER A 122 14.06 5.94 -1.79
C SER A 122 13.83 4.86 -2.86
N LEU A 123 14.90 4.43 -3.56
CA LEU A 123 14.86 3.40 -4.59
C LEU A 123 15.25 2.01 -4.08
N GLY A 124 15.73 1.92 -2.85
CA GLY A 124 16.19 0.69 -2.21
C GLY A 124 17.39 0.93 -1.32
N ASN A 125 17.83 -0.11 -0.64
CA ASN A 125 18.96 -0.07 0.29
C ASN A 125 20.12 -0.99 -0.13
N VAL A 126 20.01 -1.67 -1.26
CA VAL A 126 21.09 -2.47 -1.87
C VAL A 126 21.54 -1.82 -3.17
N PHE A 127 22.81 -1.42 -3.22
CA PHE A 127 23.41 -0.72 -4.37
C PHE A 127 24.53 -1.58 -4.96
N ALA A 128 24.40 -1.94 -6.24
CA ALA A 128 25.42 -2.64 -7.00
C ALA A 128 25.98 -1.69 -8.09
N VAL A 129 27.19 -1.22 -7.90
CA VAL A 129 27.83 -0.18 -8.72
C VAL A 129 28.99 -0.76 -9.50
N SER A 130 29.03 -0.55 -10.81
CA SER A 130 30.24 -0.77 -11.61
C SER A 130 31.22 0.37 -11.35
N LEU A 131 32.34 0.09 -10.67
CA LEU A 131 33.36 1.09 -10.35
C LEU A 131 34.32 1.28 -11.55
N ASN A 132 33.78 1.93 -12.59
CA ASN A 132 34.48 2.18 -13.86
C ASN A 132 35.08 3.58 -13.97
N ALA A 133 34.93 4.41 -12.94
CA ALA A 133 35.55 5.73 -12.82
C ALA A 133 35.84 6.04 -11.35
N ALA A 134 36.76 6.96 -11.09
CA ALA A 134 36.96 7.47 -9.72
C ALA A 134 35.71 8.23 -9.24
N ILE A 135 35.37 8.06 -7.97
CA ILE A 135 34.29 8.78 -7.32
C ILE A 135 34.87 9.92 -6.49
N THR A 136 34.71 11.15 -7.01
CA THR A 136 35.15 12.37 -6.34
C THR A 136 34.04 12.93 -5.41
N THR A 137 32.77 12.62 -5.71
CA THR A 137 31.61 13.01 -4.90
C THR A 137 30.68 11.82 -4.75
N LEU A 138 30.52 11.33 -3.53
CA LEU A 138 29.54 10.32 -3.18
C LEU A 138 28.45 10.97 -2.33
N THR A 139 27.20 10.86 -2.78
CA THR A 139 26.04 11.40 -2.09
C THR A 139 25.11 10.27 -1.69
N ILE A 140 24.65 10.25 -0.43
CA ILE A 140 23.59 9.38 0.05
C ILE A 140 22.37 10.26 0.30
N SER A 141 21.26 9.99 -0.38
CA SER A 141 20.08 10.87 -0.38
C SER A 141 18.80 10.12 -0.04
N ASN A 142 17.74 10.87 0.34
CA ASN A 142 16.43 10.34 0.69
C ASN A 142 16.49 9.28 1.80
N ILE A 143 17.26 9.56 2.83
CA ILE A 143 17.46 8.72 4.00
C ILE A 143 16.22 8.86 4.89
N PRO A 144 15.70 7.78 5.51
CA PRO A 144 14.65 7.88 6.52
C PRO A 144 15.01 8.86 7.64
N THR A 145 14.00 9.53 8.18
CA THR A 145 14.16 10.56 9.22
C THR A 145 14.83 10.01 10.50
N THR A 146 15.35 10.92 11.31
CA THR A 146 15.93 10.59 12.63
C THR A 146 14.95 9.77 13.50
N GLY A 147 15.49 8.93 14.36
CA GLY A 147 14.72 8.01 15.20
C GLY A 147 14.50 6.63 14.59
N ASN A 148 14.88 6.43 13.33
CA ASN A 148 14.88 5.13 12.67
C ASN A 148 16.32 4.69 12.39
N ALA A 149 16.62 3.41 12.64
CA ALA A 149 17.84 2.80 12.14
C ALA A 149 17.66 2.45 10.65
N PHE A 150 18.65 2.78 9.82
CA PHE A 150 18.64 2.47 8.42
C PHE A 150 20.01 1.97 7.96
N GLY A 151 20.04 0.92 7.15
CA GLY A 151 21.26 0.34 6.63
C GLY A 151 21.23 0.24 5.12
N ILE A 152 22.41 0.39 4.50
CA ILE A 152 22.60 0.14 3.08
C ILE A 152 23.73 -0.87 2.87
N THR A 153 23.58 -1.69 1.84
CA THR A 153 24.63 -2.55 1.31
C THR A 153 25.12 -1.98 -0.01
N LEU A 154 26.42 -1.67 -0.09
CA LEU A 154 27.06 -1.13 -1.28
C LEU A 154 28.08 -2.14 -1.80
N ALA A 155 27.85 -2.64 -3.01
CA ALA A 155 28.75 -3.53 -3.71
C ALA A 155 29.41 -2.77 -4.88
N PHE A 156 30.73 -2.74 -4.92
CA PHE A 156 31.50 -2.24 -6.06
C PHE A 156 32.05 -3.40 -6.88
N THR A 157 31.69 -3.45 -8.17
CA THR A 157 32.33 -4.35 -9.12
C THR A 157 33.48 -3.62 -9.82
N MET A 158 34.69 -4.14 -9.72
CA MET A 158 35.92 -3.51 -10.21
C MET A 158 36.10 -3.68 -11.72
N ASP A 159 36.69 -2.68 -12.39
CA ASP A 159 37.00 -2.68 -13.83
C ASP A 159 38.46 -3.08 -14.16
N GLY A 160 39.24 -3.49 -13.18
CA GLY A 160 40.64 -3.82 -13.35
C GLY A 160 41.60 -2.64 -13.16
N THR A 161 41.08 -1.47 -12.84
CA THR A 161 41.85 -0.24 -12.57
C THR A 161 41.72 0.15 -11.11
N ALA A 162 42.80 0.57 -10.46
CA ALA A 162 42.73 1.14 -9.14
C ALA A 162 41.95 2.46 -9.17
N ARG A 163 40.72 2.43 -8.59
CA ARG A 163 39.82 3.59 -8.56
C ARG A 163 39.74 4.15 -7.13
N ALA A 164 39.87 5.48 -7.03
CA ALA A 164 39.70 6.18 -5.76
C ALA A 164 38.21 6.46 -5.50
N VAL A 165 37.80 6.35 -4.24
CA VAL A 165 36.51 6.80 -3.75
C VAL A 165 36.69 7.81 -2.64
N THR A 166 36.17 9.02 -2.84
CA THR A 166 36.12 10.06 -1.81
C THR A 166 34.83 9.83 -0.98
N TRP A 167 35.00 9.27 0.19
CA TRP A 167 33.90 9.03 1.12
C TRP A 167 33.46 10.34 1.77
N PRO A 168 32.14 10.58 1.94
CA PRO A 168 31.64 11.74 2.67
C PRO A 168 32.19 11.78 4.12
N ALA A 169 32.39 12.98 4.66
CA ALA A 169 32.86 13.15 6.05
C ALA A 169 31.91 12.55 7.09
N ALA A 170 30.63 12.37 6.72
CA ALA A 170 29.61 11.67 7.52
C ALA A 170 29.92 10.17 7.68
N VAL A 171 30.66 9.55 6.76
CA VAL A 171 31.00 8.12 6.81
C VAL A 171 32.19 7.91 7.74
N LYS A 172 31.97 7.14 8.78
CA LYS A 172 32.96 6.78 9.81
C LYS A 172 33.35 5.32 9.66
N TRP A 173 34.60 5.06 9.41
CA TRP A 173 35.18 3.73 9.32
C TRP A 173 35.73 3.27 10.67
N ALA A 174 35.69 1.96 10.93
CA ALA A 174 36.36 1.39 12.09
C ALA A 174 37.87 1.68 12.02
N GLY A 175 38.44 2.19 13.09
CA GLY A 175 39.85 2.61 13.10
C GLY A 175 40.11 3.94 12.38
N GLY A 176 39.08 4.63 11.89
CA GLY A 176 39.18 5.97 11.29
C GLY A 176 39.72 6.01 9.85
N THR A 177 40.03 4.87 9.23
CA THR A 177 40.60 4.80 7.90
C THR A 177 39.71 4.00 6.95
N ALA A 178 39.39 4.57 5.78
CA ALA A 178 38.66 3.86 4.75
C ALA A 178 39.51 2.69 4.19
N PRO A 179 38.88 1.56 3.84
CA PRO A 179 39.61 0.43 3.28
C PRO A 179 40.18 0.75 1.89
N THR A 180 41.31 0.12 1.56
CA THR A 180 41.82 0.12 0.19
C THR A 180 40.96 -0.80 -0.66
N LEU A 181 40.47 -0.29 -1.80
CA LEU A 181 39.63 -1.06 -2.69
C LEU A 181 40.45 -2.07 -3.51
N THR A 182 39.82 -3.20 -3.83
CA THR A 182 40.34 -4.16 -4.79
C THR A 182 40.49 -3.51 -6.17
N SER A 183 41.55 -3.85 -6.92
CA SER A 183 41.77 -3.34 -8.28
C SER A 183 41.70 -4.43 -9.34
N THR A 184 41.42 -5.67 -8.96
CA THR A 184 41.33 -6.80 -9.91
C THR A 184 39.99 -6.77 -10.66
N ASN A 185 40.05 -6.91 -11.97
CA ASN A 185 38.86 -6.91 -12.84
C ASN A 185 37.82 -7.94 -12.42
N ALA A 186 36.53 -7.57 -12.49
CA ALA A 186 35.37 -8.37 -12.15
C ALA A 186 35.27 -8.82 -10.68
N LYS A 187 36.19 -8.38 -9.82
CA LYS A 187 36.13 -8.61 -8.39
C LYS A 187 35.15 -7.66 -7.72
N VAL A 188 34.57 -8.09 -6.61
CA VAL A 188 33.55 -7.32 -5.88
C VAL A 188 34.04 -7.02 -4.47
N ASP A 189 33.91 -5.77 -4.06
CA ASP A 189 34.03 -5.34 -2.68
C ASP A 189 32.64 -4.96 -2.14
N ILE A 190 32.29 -5.45 -0.96
CA ILE A 190 31.00 -5.20 -0.31
C ILE A 190 31.21 -4.43 0.97
N PHE A 191 30.45 -3.34 1.12
CA PHE A 191 30.42 -2.48 2.30
C PHE A 191 29.01 -2.41 2.87
N VAL A 192 28.92 -2.36 4.19
CA VAL A 192 27.66 -2.12 4.91
C VAL A 192 27.80 -0.79 5.65
N LEU A 193 26.87 0.13 5.42
CA LEU A 193 26.80 1.40 6.10
C LEU A 193 25.48 1.47 6.86
N THR A 194 25.53 1.89 8.13
CA THR A 194 24.33 2.02 8.95
C THR A 194 24.27 3.40 9.60
N THR A 195 23.08 3.93 9.76
CA THR A 195 22.79 5.20 10.44
C THR A 195 21.57 5.06 11.33
N TRP A 196 21.48 5.87 12.38
CA TRP A 196 20.30 6.01 13.26
C TRP A 196 19.99 7.47 13.61
N ASP A 197 20.64 8.42 12.92
CA ASP A 197 20.49 9.86 13.11
C ASP A 197 20.09 10.59 11.80
N GLY A 198 19.40 9.85 10.90
CA GLY A 198 18.94 10.40 9.62
C GLY A 198 20.06 10.67 8.62
N GLY A 199 21.21 9.95 8.74
CA GLY A 199 22.34 10.07 7.84
C GLY A 199 23.32 11.18 8.21
N THR A 200 23.19 11.81 9.35
CA THR A 200 24.19 12.75 9.87
C THR A 200 25.53 12.05 10.10
N THR A 201 25.45 10.81 10.60
CA THR A 201 26.60 9.90 10.76
C THR A 201 26.30 8.54 10.16
N TRP A 202 27.23 7.99 9.40
CA TRP A 202 27.20 6.64 8.87
C TRP A 202 28.35 5.83 9.46
N TYR A 203 28.07 4.69 10.04
CA TYR A 203 29.05 3.74 10.50
C TYR A 203 29.27 2.67 9.44
N ALA A 204 30.45 2.70 8.84
CA ALA A 204 30.79 1.84 7.70
C ALA A 204 31.67 0.66 8.11
N MET A 205 31.35 -0.48 7.57
CA MET A 205 32.03 -1.75 7.78
C MET A 205 32.36 -2.38 6.43
N VAL A 206 33.48 -3.12 6.39
CA VAL A 206 33.82 -3.99 5.26
C VAL A 206 33.05 -5.29 5.43
N GLY A 207 32.11 -5.59 4.54
CA GLY A 207 31.41 -6.86 4.48
C GLY A 207 32.25 -7.98 3.87
N GLY A 208 33.14 -7.60 2.95
CA GLY A 208 34.14 -8.46 2.33
C GLY A 208 34.72 -7.81 1.07
N GLN A 209 35.88 -8.27 0.66
CA GLN A 209 36.58 -7.78 -0.51
C GLN A 209 37.14 -8.90 -1.37
N ASN A 210 37.34 -8.62 -2.66
CA ASN A 210 37.98 -9.50 -3.62
C ASN A 210 37.21 -10.83 -3.86
N PHE A 211 35.85 -10.77 -3.83
CA PHE A 211 35.01 -11.90 -4.16
C PHE A 211 35.12 -12.31 -5.63
#